data_9b9a5152b1dae744ea92bca0fc02a215
#
_entry.id   9b9a5152b1dae744ea92bca0fc02a215
#
_cell.length_a   1.000
_cell.length_b   1.000
_cell.length_c   1.000
_cell.angle_alpha   90.00
_cell.angle_beta   90.00
_cell.angle_gamma   90.00
#
_symmetry.space_group_name_H-M   'P 1'
#
loop_
_entity.id
_entity.type
_entity.pdbx_description
1 polymer ?
#
loop_
_entity_poly.entity_id
_entity_poly.type
_entity_poly.pdbx_seq_one_letter_code
_entity_poly.pdbx_strand_id
1 'polypeptide(L)'
;MTEQLKLAIKNLNVFYGDKQALFNVNLNIMEKEVTSLIGPSGCGKSTLLKCINRMNDLVEICKTDGQVLLDSKDINDASQDPVLLRMKVGMVFQKPNPFPKSIYDNVAFGPTLHGMTKSKDELDQVVIESLSKSGLYDEVKDRLFDPGTGLSGGQQQRLCIARALAVNPEILLMDEPCSALDPIATARIEDLIAELKEQYTIVIVTHSMQQAARVSDRTAYMHMGELIESGSTKTIFSNPQHQKTQDYITGRIG
;
A
#
# COMPACT_ATOMS: atom_id res chain seq x y z
N MET A 1 22.19 7.73 -5.49
CA MET A 1 21.33 7.05 -6.47
C MET A 1 20.45 8.12 -7.10
N THR A 2 20.28 8.14 -8.41
CA THR A 2 19.36 9.09 -9.07
C THR A 2 17.93 8.72 -8.67
N GLU A 3 17.20 9.65 -8.05
CA GLU A 3 15.78 9.48 -7.74
C GLU A 3 15.02 9.20 -9.05
N GLN A 4 14.51 7.97 -9.20
CA GLN A 4 13.73 7.57 -10.37
C GLN A 4 12.26 7.66 -10.05
N LEU A 5 11.49 8.33 -10.92
CA LEU A 5 10.04 8.45 -10.78
C LEU A 5 9.38 7.12 -11.16
N LYS A 6 8.64 6.51 -10.22
CA LYS A 6 7.90 5.27 -10.45
C LYS A 6 6.45 5.52 -10.84
N LEU A 7 5.79 6.44 -10.14
CA LEU A 7 4.39 6.76 -10.43
C LEU A 7 4.16 8.26 -10.31
N ALA A 8 3.44 8.82 -11.30
CA ALA A 8 3.02 10.22 -11.29
C ALA A 8 1.50 10.33 -11.35
N ILE A 9 0.93 11.03 -10.38
CA ILE A 9 -0.49 11.40 -10.35
C ILE A 9 -0.58 12.86 -10.81
N LYS A 10 -1.42 13.14 -11.81
CA LYS A 10 -1.55 14.46 -12.42
C LYS A 10 -3.03 14.88 -12.49
N ASN A 11 -3.33 16.00 -11.85
CA ASN A 11 -4.64 16.66 -11.86
C ASN A 11 -5.79 15.69 -11.52
N LEU A 12 -5.55 14.75 -10.61
CA LEU A 12 -6.50 13.69 -10.30
C LEU A 12 -7.69 14.24 -9.51
N ASN A 13 -8.88 14.04 -10.08
CA ASN A 13 -10.17 14.30 -9.47
C ASN A 13 -10.93 12.99 -9.31
N VAL A 14 -11.61 12.80 -8.18
CA VAL A 14 -12.43 11.60 -7.93
C VAL A 14 -13.79 12.00 -7.41
N PHE A 15 -14.82 11.38 -7.95
CA PHE A 15 -16.22 11.63 -7.62
C PHE A 15 -16.90 10.32 -7.22
N TYR A 16 -17.76 10.37 -6.21
CA TYR A 16 -18.71 9.33 -5.86
C TYR A 16 -20.13 9.88 -6.05
N GLY A 17 -20.76 9.57 -7.19
CA GLY A 17 -21.97 10.24 -7.63
C GLY A 17 -21.71 11.75 -7.79
N ASP A 18 -22.48 12.57 -7.09
CA ASP A 18 -22.36 14.03 -7.14
C ASP A 18 -21.32 14.60 -6.15
N LYS A 19 -20.77 13.74 -5.27
CA LYS A 19 -19.80 14.18 -4.25
C LYS A 19 -18.38 14.03 -4.76
N GLN A 20 -17.66 15.13 -4.89
CA GLN A 20 -16.22 15.10 -5.16
C GLN A 20 -15.45 14.74 -3.90
N ALA A 21 -14.55 13.76 -4.01
CA ALA A 21 -13.73 13.24 -2.93
C ALA A 21 -12.25 13.64 -3.02
N LEU A 22 -11.73 13.84 -4.24
CA LEU A 22 -10.38 14.35 -4.48
C LEU A 22 -10.42 15.52 -5.46
N PHE A 23 -9.61 16.53 -5.19
CA PHE A 23 -9.58 17.78 -5.93
C PHE A 23 -8.17 18.03 -6.48
N ASN A 24 -7.98 17.88 -7.78
CA ASN A 24 -6.76 18.24 -8.52
C ASN A 24 -5.46 17.74 -7.86
N VAL A 25 -5.44 16.49 -7.41
CA VAL A 25 -4.30 15.91 -6.71
C VAL A 25 -3.14 15.69 -7.69
N ASN A 26 -1.95 16.19 -7.30
CA ASN A 26 -0.71 16.01 -8.03
C ASN A 26 0.35 15.43 -7.09
N LEU A 27 0.85 14.22 -7.34
CA LEU A 27 1.80 13.52 -6.48
C LEU A 27 2.77 12.68 -7.29
N ASN A 28 4.05 12.77 -6.95
CA ASN A 28 5.10 11.92 -7.48
C ASN A 28 5.54 10.89 -6.44
N ILE A 29 5.62 9.62 -6.84
CA ILE A 29 6.08 8.51 -6.01
C ILE A 29 7.38 7.98 -6.64
N MET A 30 8.45 7.97 -5.84
CA MET A 30 9.77 7.59 -6.30
C MET A 30 9.97 6.07 -6.15
N GLU A 31 10.77 5.51 -7.03
CA GLU A 31 11.08 4.07 -7.01
C GLU A 31 11.88 3.69 -5.76
N LYS A 32 11.49 2.56 -5.14
CA LYS A 32 12.15 2.00 -3.95
C LYS A 32 12.25 2.97 -2.77
N GLU A 33 11.22 3.80 -2.63
CA GLU A 33 11.00 4.65 -1.46
C GLU A 33 9.66 4.32 -0.82
N VAL A 34 9.55 4.65 0.46
CA VAL A 34 8.29 4.63 1.19
C VAL A 34 7.67 6.03 1.16
N THR A 35 6.52 6.18 0.50
CA THR A 35 5.73 7.40 0.53
C THR A 35 4.54 7.23 1.47
N SER A 36 4.47 8.02 2.54
CA SER A 36 3.31 8.02 3.43
C SER A 36 2.28 9.09 3.04
N LEU A 37 1.00 8.71 3.08
CA LEU A 37 -0.14 9.61 2.98
C LEU A 37 -0.68 9.83 4.40
N ILE A 38 -0.60 11.07 4.89
CA ILE A 38 -1.09 11.46 6.22
C ILE A 38 -2.22 12.50 6.09
N GLY A 39 -3.02 12.65 7.13
CA GLY A 39 -4.11 13.64 7.20
C GLY A 39 -5.29 13.13 8.03
N PRO A 40 -6.28 14.00 8.31
CA PRO A 40 -7.47 13.65 9.09
C PRO A 40 -8.27 12.48 8.50
N SER A 41 -9.09 11.83 9.33
CA SER A 41 -10.01 10.79 8.85
C SER A 41 -10.96 11.37 7.79
N GLY A 42 -11.21 10.59 6.73
CA GLY A 42 -12.12 11.00 5.65
C GLY A 42 -11.57 12.06 4.68
N CYS A 43 -10.29 12.48 4.78
CA CYS A 43 -9.73 13.48 3.87
C CYS A 43 -9.36 12.95 2.46
N GLY A 44 -9.60 11.65 2.15
CA GLY A 44 -9.39 11.10 0.81
C GLY A 44 -8.16 10.20 0.63
N LYS A 45 -7.35 9.91 1.67
CA LYS A 45 -6.13 9.10 1.58
C LYS A 45 -6.35 7.72 0.97
N SER A 46 -7.30 6.94 1.51
CA SER A 46 -7.61 5.60 0.99
C SER A 46 -8.26 5.65 -0.39
N THR A 47 -8.97 6.74 -0.72
CA THR A 47 -9.49 6.99 -2.09
C THR A 47 -8.33 7.17 -3.06
N LEU A 48 -7.35 8.02 -2.71
CA LEU A 48 -6.14 8.22 -3.51
C LEU A 48 -5.35 6.92 -3.68
N LEU A 49 -5.14 6.17 -2.59
CA LEU A 49 -4.43 4.89 -2.61
C LEU A 49 -5.10 3.91 -3.59
N LYS A 50 -6.44 3.80 -3.56
CA LYS A 50 -7.22 2.92 -4.43
C LYS A 50 -7.25 3.36 -5.90
N CYS A 51 -6.95 4.61 -6.22
CA CYS A 51 -6.77 5.06 -7.60
C CYS A 51 -5.52 4.44 -8.24
N ILE A 52 -4.46 4.17 -7.46
CA ILE A 52 -3.17 3.68 -7.97
C ILE A 52 -3.30 2.25 -8.56
N ASN A 53 -4.25 1.45 -8.08
CA ASN A 53 -4.49 0.08 -8.58
C ASN A 53 -5.89 -0.11 -9.18
N ARG A 54 -6.59 0.98 -9.45
CA ARG A 54 -7.94 0.97 -10.04
C ARG A 54 -8.97 0.19 -9.21
N MET A 55 -8.78 0.10 -7.87
CA MET A 55 -9.80 -0.52 -6.99
C MET A 55 -11.07 0.31 -6.91
N ASN A 56 -11.01 1.61 -7.21
CA ASN A 56 -12.19 2.48 -7.26
C ASN A 56 -13.13 2.11 -8.42
N ASP A 57 -12.64 1.45 -9.48
CA ASP A 57 -13.48 0.95 -10.60
C ASP A 57 -14.52 -0.09 -10.15
N LEU A 58 -14.32 -0.71 -8.99
CA LEU A 58 -15.28 -1.65 -8.41
C LEU A 58 -16.49 -0.96 -7.75
N VAL A 59 -16.48 0.36 -7.66
CA VAL A 59 -17.56 1.16 -7.11
C VAL A 59 -18.27 1.86 -8.27
N GLU A 60 -19.47 1.39 -8.63
CA GLU A 60 -20.22 1.83 -9.84
C GLU A 60 -20.39 3.34 -9.94
N ILE A 61 -20.59 4.03 -8.81
CA ILE A 61 -20.77 5.48 -8.78
C ILE A 61 -19.45 6.27 -8.76
N CYS A 62 -18.29 5.58 -8.75
CA CYS A 62 -16.99 6.24 -8.74
C CYS A 62 -16.58 6.64 -10.15
N LYS A 63 -16.19 7.91 -10.30
CA LYS A 63 -15.61 8.45 -11.54
C LYS A 63 -14.29 9.13 -11.23
N THR A 64 -13.30 8.88 -12.06
CA THR A 64 -11.98 9.50 -11.98
C THR A 64 -11.72 10.34 -13.22
N ASP A 65 -11.09 11.51 -13.04
CA ASP A 65 -10.60 12.39 -14.08
C ASP A 65 -9.16 12.79 -13.75
N GLY A 66 -8.33 13.03 -14.77
CA GLY A 66 -6.89 13.22 -14.62
C GLY A 66 -6.11 11.96 -14.99
N GLN A 67 -4.84 11.90 -14.62
CA GLN A 67 -3.93 10.82 -15.03
C GLN A 67 -3.22 10.19 -13.85
N VAL A 68 -3.04 8.87 -13.92
CA VAL A 68 -2.16 8.11 -13.04
C VAL A 68 -1.17 7.34 -13.92
N LEU A 69 0.07 7.78 -13.94
CA LEU A 69 1.11 7.26 -14.84
C LEU A 69 2.05 6.31 -14.08
N LEU A 70 2.00 5.02 -14.36
CA LEU A 70 2.97 4.02 -13.89
C LEU A 70 4.02 3.81 -14.99
N ASP A 71 5.29 4.06 -14.70
CA ASP A 71 6.38 4.02 -15.68
C ASP A 71 6.03 4.81 -16.97
N SER A 72 5.46 6.01 -16.79
CA SER A 72 5.01 6.93 -17.86
C SER A 72 3.81 6.43 -18.69
N LYS A 73 3.16 5.32 -18.33
CA LYS A 73 1.95 4.80 -18.99
C LYS A 73 0.73 5.07 -18.13
N ASP A 74 -0.31 5.65 -18.73
CA ASP A 74 -1.56 5.89 -18.00
C ASP A 74 -2.26 4.57 -17.68
N ILE A 75 -2.44 4.30 -16.38
CA ILE A 75 -3.12 3.07 -15.93
C ILE A 75 -4.61 3.07 -16.25
N ASN A 76 -5.20 4.24 -16.55
CA ASN A 76 -6.61 4.39 -16.90
C ASN A 76 -6.86 4.27 -18.42
N ASP A 77 -5.81 4.11 -19.22
CA ASP A 77 -5.97 3.86 -20.65
C ASP A 77 -6.81 2.59 -20.90
N ALA A 78 -7.72 2.65 -21.87
CA ALA A 78 -8.63 1.56 -22.20
C ALA A 78 -7.91 0.25 -22.63
N SER A 79 -6.67 0.35 -23.08
CA SER A 79 -5.83 -0.81 -23.43
C SER A 79 -5.19 -1.50 -22.23
N GLN A 80 -5.24 -0.88 -21.04
CA GLN A 80 -4.65 -1.44 -19.83
C GLN A 80 -5.59 -2.43 -19.15
N ASP A 81 -5.14 -3.68 -19.01
CA ASP A 81 -5.87 -4.70 -18.25
C ASP A 81 -5.74 -4.46 -16.73
N PRO A 82 -6.86 -4.21 -16.02
CA PRO A 82 -6.83 -4.01 -14.57
C PRO A 82 -6.29 -5.21 -13.79
N VAL A 83 -6.40 -6.44 -14.32
CA VAL A 83 -5.88 -7.65 -13.67
C VAL A 83 -4.35 -7.61 -13.69
N LEU A 84 -3.76 -7.32 -14.85
CA LEU A 84 -2.30 -7.19 -14.98
C LEU A 84 -1.76 -6.00 -14.17
N LEU A 85 -2.51 -4.89 -14.10
CA LEU A 85 -2.16 -3.77 -13.25
C LEU A 85 -2.10 -4.18 -11.77
N ARG A 86 -3.12 -4.92 -11.28
CA ARG A 86 -3.21 -5.35 -9.87
C ARG A 86 -2.19 -6.43 -9.50
N MET A 87 -1.60 -7.12 -10.46
CA MET A 87 -0.41 -7.94 -10.23
C MET A 87 0.82 -7.07 -9.93
N LYS A 88 1.00 -5.97 -10.70
CA LYS A 88 2.12 -5.04 -10.51
C LYS A 88 1.97 -4.15 -9.29
N VAL A 89 0.73 -3.85 -8.90
CA VAL A 89 0.39 -2.94 -7.80
C VAL A 89 -0.43 -3.69 -6.76
N GLY A 90 0.28 -4.38 -5.86
CA GLY A 90 -0.31 -5.16 -4.77
C GLY A 90 -0.93 -4.25 -3.71
N MET A 91 -1.91 -4.78 -2.96
CA MET A 91 -2.58 -4.04 -1.89
C MET A 91 -2.76 -4.86 -0.62
N VAL A 92 -2.40 -4.23 0.50
CA VAL A 92 -2.64 -4.72 1.86
C VAL A 92 -3.67 -3.81 2.51
N PHE A 93 -4.76 -4.40 2.98
CA PHE A 93 -5.90 -3.66 3.56
C PHE A 93 -5.71 -3.41 5.06
N GLN A 94 -6.44 -2.43 5.56
CA GLN A 94 -6.46 -2.02 6.97
C GLN A 94 -6.80 -3.19 7.91
N LYS A 95 -7.87 -3.93 7.57
CA LYS A 95 -8.25 -5.14 8.30
C LYS A 95 -7.66 -6.36 7.61
N PRO A 96 -6.88 -7.19 8.32
CA PRO A 96 -6.40 -8.44 7.77
C PRO A 96 -7.54 -9.25 7.16
N ASN A 97 -7.36 -9.74 5.96
CA ASN A 97 -8.38 -10.47 5.21
C ASN A 97 -7.83 -11.77 4.59
N PRO A 98 -7.26 -12.68 5.40
CA PRO A 98 -6.85 -13.97 4.88
C PRO A 98 -8.05 -14.71 4.28
N PHE A 99 -7.84 -15.41 3.18
CA PHE A 99 -8.87 -16.28 2.63
C PHE A 99 -9.18 -17.41 3.62
N PRO A 100 -10.41 -17.98 3.63
CA PRO A 100 -10.76 -19.14 4.43
C PRO A 100 -10.13 -20.42 3.85
N LYS A 101 -8.82 -20.42 3.75
CA LYS A 101 -7.92 -21.43 3.19
C LYS A 101 -6.72 -21.61 4.13
N SER A 102 -5.87 -22.59 3.82
CA SER A 102 -4.61 -22.77 4.55
C SER A 102 -3.67 -21.57 4.41
N ILE A 103 -2.66 -21.49 5.28
CA ILE A 103 -1.58 -20.49 5.19
C ILE A 103 -0.90 -20.61 3.81
N TYR A 104 -0.56 -21.85 3.42
CA TYR A 104 0.03 -22.15 2.12
C TYR A 104 -0.86 -21.67 0.97
N ASP A 105 -2.15 -22.05 0.94
CA ASP A 105 -3.06 -21.70 -0.15
C ASP A 105 -3.35 -20.19 -0.23
N ASN A 106 -3.26 -19.47 0.87
CA ASN A 106 -3.35 -18.00 0.85
C ASN A 106 -2.25 -17.38 0.01
N VAL A 107 -1.00 -17.84 0.18
CA VAL A 107 0.16 -17.33 -0.54
C VAL A 107 0.22 -17.87 -1.96
N ALA A 108 -0.06 -19.15 -2.14
CA ALA A 108 -0.05 -19.83 -3.44
C ALA A 108 -1.15 -19.34 -4.39
N PHE A 109 -2.19 -18.67 -3.88
CA PHE A 109 -3.37 -18.30 -4.66
C PHE A 109 -3.05 -17.46 -5.90
N GLY A 110 -2.32 -16.36 -5.73
CA GLY A 110 -1.94 -15.46 -6.83
C GLY A 110 -1.08 -16.16 -7.89
N PRO A 111 0.06 -16.76 -7.51
CA PRO A 111 0.92 -17.49 -8.43
C PRO A 111 0.18 -18.59 -9.22
N THR A 112 -0.72 -19.34 -8.56
CA THR A 112 -1.52 -20.38 -9.21
C THR A 112 -2.53 -19.77 -10.20
N LEU A 113 -3.27 -18.74 -9.76
CA LEU A 113 -4.29 -18.06 -10.59
C LEU A 113 -3.70 -17.51 -11.88
N HIS A 114 -2.50 -16.96 -11.80
CA HIS A 114 -1.83 -16.32 -12.94
C HIS A 114 -0.87 -17.27 -13.71
N GLY A 115 -0.80 -18.54 -13.33
CA GLY A 115 0.06 -19.52 -14.00
C GLY A 115 1.55 -19.14 -13.96
N MET A 116 2.01 -18.55 -12.84
CA MET A 116 3.37 -18.01 -12.71
C MET A 116 4.41 -19.12 -12.49
N THR A 117 4.00 -20.30 -12.05
CA THR A 117 4.88 -21.45 -11.76
C THR A 117 4.55 -22.63 -12.65
N LYS A 118 5.58 -23.38 -13.05
CA LYS A 118 5.46 -24.53 -13.95
C LYS A 118 5.40 -25.87 -13.21
N SER A 119 5.82 -25.89 -11.95
CA SER A 119 5.85 -27.09 -11.12
C SER A 119 5.39 -26.77 -9.70
N LYS A 120 5.11 -27.83 -8.94
CA LYS A 120 4.80 -27.71 -7.52
C LYS A 120 6.02 -27.19 -6.73
N ASP A 121 7.21 -27.64 -7.07
CA ASP A 121 8.45 -27.24 -6.38
C ASP A 121 8.71 -25.74 -6.55
N GLU A 122 8.47 -25.18 -7.74
CA GLU A 122 8.55 -23.72 -7.97
C GLU A 122 7.51 -22.97 -7.13
N LEU A 123 6.28 -23.50 -7.04
CA LEU A 123 5.23 -22.89 -6.22
C LEU A 123 5.58 -22.94 -4.73
N ASP A 124 6.10 -24.08 -4.26
CA ASP A 124 6.55 -24.26 -2.88
C ASP A 124 7.65 -23.25 -2.53
N GLN A 125 8.60 -23.03 -3.44
CA GLN A 125 9.65 -22.03 -3.27
C GLN A 125 9.09 -20.61 -3.19
N VAL A 126 8.17 -20.22 -4.09
CA VAL A 126 7.52 -18.90 -4.05
C VAL A 126 6.79 -18.68 -2.73
N VAL A 127 6.09 -19.72 -2.22
CA VAL A 127 5.37 -19.63 -0.94
C VAL A 127 6.35 -19.42 0.22
N ILE A 128 7.41 -20.23 0.29
CA ILE A 128 8.43 -20.14 1.34
C ILE A 128 9.12 -18.77 1.31
N GLU A 129 9.54 -18.31 0.14
CA GLU A 129 10.20 -17.00 -0.02
C GLU A 129 9.28 -15.84 0.40
N SER A 130 8.00 -15.90 0.01
CA SER A 130 7.03 -14.84 0.33
C SER A 130 6.71 -14.80 1.84
N LEU A 131 6.58 -15.95 2.47
CA LEU A 131 6.42 -16.07 3.93
C LEU A 131 7.68 -15.60 4.67
N SER A 132 8.85 -15.91 4.13
CA SER A 132 10.13 -15.47 4.71
C SER A 132 10.28 -13.95 4.59
N LYS A 133 10.02 -13.38 3.40
CA LYS A 133 10.03 -11.92 3.17
C LYS A 133 9.04 -11.17 4.05
N SER A 134 7.92 -11.78 4.43
CA SER A 134 6.95 -11.18 5.37
C SER A 134 7.28 -11.42 6.84
N GLY A 135 8.41 -12.06 7.16
CA GLY A 135 8.83 -12.41 8.52
C GLY A 135 7.89 -13.40 9.21
N LEU A 136 7.13 -14.19 8.45
CA LEU A 136 6.14 -15.12 9.02
C LEU A 136 6.60 -16.60 8.97
N TYR A 137 7.50 -16.96 8.06
CA TYR A 137 7.84 -18.35 7.77
C TYR A 137 8.23 -19.17 9.01
N ASP A 138 9.15 -18.66 9.84
CA ASP A 138 9.63 -19.38 11.00
C ASP A 138 8.56 -19.67 12.07
N GLU A 139 7.51 -18.84 12.11
CA GLU A 139 6.39 -19.02 13.04
C GLU A 139 5.36 -20.06 12.53
N VAL A 140 5.36 -20.39 11.22
CA VAL A 140 4.31 -21.19 10.60
C VAL A 140 4.82 -22.39 9.80
N LYS A 141 6.12 -22.57 9.63
CA LYS A 141 6.73 -23.61 8.76
C LYS A 141 6.26 -25.04 9.05
N ASP A 142 5.95 -25.34 10.31
CA ASP A 142 5.49 -26.68 10.72
C ASP A 142 3.97 -26.85 10.62
N ARG A 143 3.23 -25.80 10.20
CA ARG A 143 1.77 -25.78 10.11
C ARG A 143 1.23 -25.00 8.91
N LEU A 144 1.90 -25.08 7.77
CA LEU A 144 1.55 -24.35 6.53
C LEU A 144 0.14 -24.70 6.02
N PHE A 145 -0.36 -25.88 6.35
CA PHE A 145 -1.69 -26.35 5.93
C PHE A 145 -2.80 -26.04 6.96
N ASP A 146 -2.47 -25.42 8.08
CA ASP A 146 -3.47 -24.91 9.02
C ASP A 146 -4.24 -23.71 8.42
N PRO A 147 -5.49 -23.47 8.88
CA PRO A 147 -6.29 -22.35 8.41
C PRO A 147 -5.60 -20.99 8.69
N GLY A 148 -5.43 -20.17 7.65
CA GLY A 148 -4.85 -18.83 7.77
C GLY A 148 -5.66 -17.91 8.69
N THR A 149 -6.96 -18.12 8.82
CA THR A 149 -7.86 -17.39 9.73
C THR A 149 -7.63 -17.70 11.21
N GLY A 150 -6.94 -18.81 11.53
CA GLY A 150 -6.58 -19.18 12.91
C GLY A 150 -5.33 -18.47 13.46
N LEU A 151 -4.66 -17.67 12.66
CA LEU A 151 -3.48 -16.88 13.05
C LEU A 151 -3.88 -15.68 13.93
N SER A 152 -2.94 -15.15 14.73
CA SER A 152 -3.11 -13.87 15.43
C SER A 152 -3.26 -12.71 14.44
N GLY A 153 -3.79 -11.57 14.87
CA GLY A 153 -4.00 -10.40 13.99
C GLY A 153 -2.73 -9.95 13.28
N GLY A 154 -1.60 -9.86 13.99
CA GLY A 154 -0.31 -9.51 13.39
C GLY A 154 0.22 -10.57 12.43
N GLN A 155 0.01 -11.86 12.72
CA GLN A 155 0.35 -12.95 11.80
C GLN A 155 -0.54 -12.94 10.56
N GLN A 156 -1.85 -12.68 10.71
CA GLN A 156 -2.77 -12.54 9.59
C GLN A 156 -2.37 -11.37 8.68
N GLN A 157 -1.94 -10.25 9.25
CA GLN A 157 -1.47 -9.11 8.46
C GLN A 157 -0.21 -9.47 7.67
N ARG A 158 0.77 -10.13 8.30
CA ARG A 158 1.97 -10.61 7.60
C ARG A 158 1.64 -11.67 6.55
N LEU A 159 0.63 -12.52 6.77
CA LEU A 159 0.13 -13.45 5.75
C LEU A 159 -0.46 -12.70 4.55
N CYS A 160 -1.23 -11.62 4.77
CA CYS A 160 -1.76 -10.78 3.69
C CYS A 160 -0.62 -10.06 2.93
N ILE A 161 0.44 -9.66 3.62
CA ILE A 161 1.65 -9.12 2.98
C ILE A 161 2.33 -10.20 2.14
N ALA A 162 2.57 -11.41 2.70
CA ALA A 162 3.15 -12.54 1.95
C ALA A 162 2.36 -12.85 0.69
N ARG A 163 1.03 -12.89 0.78
CA ARG A 163 0.12 -13.09 -0.37
C ARG A 163 0.31 -12.01 -1.43
N ALA A 164 0.45 -10.75 -1.04
CA ALA A 164 0.68 -9.66 -1.98
C ALA A 164 2.06 -9.74 -2.64
N LEU A 165 3.09 -10.16 -1.89
CA LEU A 165 4.46 -10.32 -2.39
C LEU A 165 4.63 -11.51 -3.35
N ALA A 166 3.80 -12.55 -3.22
CA ALA A 166 3.92 -13.79 -3.98
C ALA A 166 3.76 -13.62 -5.50
N VAL A 167 3.09 -12.55 -5.94
CA VAL A 167 2.99 -12.18 -7.37
C VAL A 167 4.10 -11.25 -7.83
N ASN A 168 5.10 -10.97 -6.97
CA ASN A 168 6.25 -10.11 -7.23
C ASN A 168 5.84 -8.72 -7.76
N PRO A 169 5.09 -7.93 -6.99
CA PRO A 169 4.61 -6.62 -7.42
C PRO A 169 5.75 -5.62 -7.56
N GLU A 170 5.54 -4.55 -8.33
CA GLU A 170 6.45 -3.41 -8.45
C GLU A 170 6.17 -2.35 -7.36
N ILE A 171 4.89 -2.23 -6.98
CA ILE A 171 4.42 -1.30 -5.94
C ILE A 171 3.59 -2.07 -4.92
N LEU A 172 3.78 -1.77 -3.64
CA LEU A 172 2.98 -2.30 -2.54
C LEU A 172 2.22 -1.15 -1.87
N LEU A 173 0.91 -1.19 -1.97
CA LEU A 173 0.00 -0.26 -1.32
C LEU A 173 -0.41 -0.83 0.04
N MET A 174 -0.35 -0.01 1.10
CA MET A 174 -0.73 -0.39 2.45
C MET A 174 -1.72 0.63 3.02
N ASP A 175 -2.96 0.21 3.24
CA ASP A 175 -4.00 1.06 3.82
C ASP A 175 -4.07 0.81 5.33
N GLU A 176 -3.45 1.67 6.14
CA GLU A 176 -3.39 1.61 7.60
C GLU A 176 -3.00 0.23 8.17
N PRO A 177 -1.88 -0.38 7.73
CA PRO A 177 -1.57 -1.78 7.98
C PRO A 177 -1.40 -2.16 9.47
N CYS A 178 -1.23 -1.17 10.35
CA CYS A 178 -0.98 -1.38 11.78
C CYS A 178 -2.14 -0.93 12.69
N SER A 179 -3.23 -0.38 12.15
CA SER A 179 -4.29 0.27 12.95
C SER A 179 -5.02 -0.67 13.94
N ALA A 180 -5.05 -1.96 13.65
CA ALA A 180 -5.71 -2.98 14.48
C ALA A 180 -4.71 -3.88 15.25
N LEU A 181 -3.43 -3.50 15.31
CA LEU A 181 -2.36 -4.32 15.87
C LEU A 181 -1.89 -3.78 17.23
N ASP A 182 -1.39 -4.68 18.06
CA ASP A 182 -0.68 -4.32 19.29
C ASP A 182 0.68 -3.67 18.97
N PRO A 183 1.34 -3.01 19.96
CA PRO A 183 2.61 -2.31 19.72
C PRO A 183 3.75 -3.22 19.23
N ILE A 184 3.79 -4.49 19.66
CA ILE A 184 4.83 -5.44 19.26
C ILE A 184 4.63 -5.85 17.80
N ALA A 185 3.40 -6.17 17.42
CA ALA A 185 3.06 -6.50 16.03
C ALA A 185 3.26 -5.28 15.11
N THR A 186 2.95 -4.07 15.59
CA THR A 186 3.20 -2.82 14.86
C THR A 186 4.68 -2.63 14.58
N ALA A 187 5.56 -2.77 15.59
CA ALA A 187 7.01 -2.65 15.41
C ALA A 187 7.53 -3.64 14.36
N ARG A 188 7.08 -4.89 14.40
CA ARG A 188 7.46 -5.90 13.40
C ARG A 188 7.04 -5.53 11.97
N ILE A 189 5.86 -4.91 11.78
CA ILE A 189 5.43 -4.43 10.45
C ILE A 189 6.26 -3.22 10.02
N GLU A 190 6.64 -2.33 10.93
CA GLU A 190 7.50 -1.19 10.63
C GLU A 190 8.91 -1.63 10.20
N ASP A 191 9.51 -2.60 10.90
CA ASP A 191 10.79 -3.21 10.52
C ASP A 191 10.68 -3.89 9.14
N LEU A 192 9.61 -4.63 8.93
CA LEU A 192 9.33 -5.28 7.65
C LEU A 192 9.22 -4.27 6.49
N ILE A 193 8.55 -3.12 6.68
CA ILE A 193 8.46 -2.06 5.67
C ILE A 193 9.87 -1.54 5.32
N ALA A 194 10.73 -1.34 6.32
CA ALA A 194 12.10 -0.89 6.12
C ALA A 194 12.95 -1.89 5.29
N GLU A 195 12.72 -3.19 5.46
CA GLU A 195 13.37 -4.23 4.65
C GLU A 195 12.80 -4.31 3.23
N LEU A 196 11.47 -4.25 3.10
CA LEU A 196 10.79 -4.39 1.82
C LEU A 196 11.08 -3.23 0.86
N LYS A 197 11.32 -2.01 1.34
CA LYS A 197 11.61 -0.86 0.47
C LYS A 197 12.86 -1.03 -0.39
N GLU A 198 13.80 -1.89 0.02
CA GLU A 198 15.00 -2.19 -0.78
C GLU A 198 14.66 -2.84 -2.14
N GLN A 199 13.51 -3.50 -2.22
CA GLN A 199 13.06 -4.22 -3.41
C GLN A 199 11.80 -3.61 -4.04
N TYR A 200 10.91 -3.03 -3.22
CA TYR A 200 9.57 -2.57 -3.62
C TYR A 200 9.40 -1.08 -3.40
N THR A 201 8.63 -0.43 -4.27
CA THR A 201 8.10 0.90 -4.01
C THR A 201 6.89 0.77 -3.09
N ILE A 202 6.83 1.53 -2.00
CA ILE A 202 5.77 1.38 -1.00
C ILE A 202 4.98 2.69 -0.86
N VAL A 203 3.65 2.60 -0.88
CA VAL A 203 2.76 3.71 -0.52
C VAL A 203 1.92 3.29 0.67
N ILE A 204 2.05 3.99 1.78
CA ILE A 204 1.36 3.68 3.03
C ILE A 204 0.41 4.81 3.42
N VAL A 205 -0.83 4.47 3.74
CA VAL A 205 -1.74 5.36 4.46
C VAL A 205 -1.60 5.08 5.96
N THR A 206 -1.43 6.12 6.76
CA THR A 206 -1.42 6.00 8.21
C THR A 206 -2.00 7.23 8.90
N HIS A 207 -2.65 7.01 10.04
CA HIS A 207 -3.07 8.06 10.96
C HIS A 207 -2.01 8.38 12.02
N SER A 208 -0.98 7.53 12.15
CA SER A 208 0.09 7.74 13.11
C SER A 208 1.22 8.57 12.50
N MET A 209 1.34 9.81 12.94
CA MET A 209 2.46 10.68 12.56
C MET A 209 3.81 10.07 12.96
N GLN A 210 3.86 9.40 14.13
CA GLN A 210 5.07 8.73 14.59
C GLN A 210 5.46 7.59 13.66
N GLN A 211 4.50 6.80 13.17
CA GLN A 211 4.75 5.75 12.19
C GLN A 211 5.25 6.34 10.88
N ALA A 212 4.55 7.35 10.33
CA ALA A 212 4.99 8.03 9.10
C ALA A 212 6.42 8.54 9.21
N ALA A 213 6.77 9.18 10.35
CA ALA A 213 8.11 9.71 10.61
C ALA A 213 9.20 8.62 10.69
N ARG A 214 8.85 7.39 11.15
CA ARG A 214 9.82 6.30 11.27
C ARG A 214 10.04 5.52 9.98
N VAL A 215 8.96 5.24 9.24
CA VAL A 215 9.03 4.28 8.11
C VAL A 215 9.17 4.93 6.75
N SER A 216 8.88 6.24 6.61
CA SER A 216 8.74 6.87 5.30
C SER A 216 9.94 7.73 4.90
N ASP A 217 10.31 7.65 3.64
CA ASP A 217 11.30 8.55 3.01
C ASP A 217 10.64 9.86 2.61
N ARG A 218 9.40 9.78 2.08
CA ARG A 218 8.58 10.93 1.68
C ARG A 218 7.22 10.90 2.38
N THR A 219 6.68 12.09 2.62
CA THR A 219 5.36 12.25 3.25
C THR A 219 4.53 13.23 2.44
N ALA A 220 3.26 12.88 2.23
CA ALA A 220 2.26 13.69 1.55
C ALA A 220 1.10 13.95 2.51
N TYR A 221 0.84 15.23 2.83
CA TYR A 221 -0.23 15.64 3.72
C TYR A 221 -1.48 15.99 2.91
N MET A 222 -2.59 15.34 3.24
CA MET A 222 -3.89 15.55 2.60
C MET A 222 -4.89 16.17 3.59
N HIS A 223 -5.72 17.08 3.07
CA HIS A 223 -6.79 17.71 3.82
C HIS A 223 -8.00 17.97 2.92
N MET A 224 -9.19 17.51 3.31
CA MET A 224 -10.46 17.71 2.58
C MET A 224 -10.38 17.41 1.06
N GLY A 225 -9.73 16.31 0.69
CA GLY A 225 -9.61 15.88 -0.70
C GLY A 225 -8.48 16.54 -1.49
N GLU A 226 -7.76 17.47 -0.91
CA GLU A 226 -6.62 18.16 -1.53
C GLU A 226 -5.29 17.62 -1.01
N LEU A 227 -4.27 17.58 -1.86
CA LEU A 227 -2.88 17.44 -1.45
C LEU A 227 -2.33 18.82 -1.08
N ILE A 228 -2.08 19.03 0.20
CA ILE A 228 -1.63 20.33 0.73
C ILE A 228 -0.12 20.49 0.56
N GLU A 229 0.63 19.45 0.90
CA GLU A 229 2.09 19.47 0.85
C GLU A 229 2.66 18.08 0.69
N SER A 230 3.75 17.95 -0.06
CA SER A 230 4.52 16.70 -0.17
C SER A 230 6.01 16.99 -0.25
N GLY A 231 6.82 16.15 0.37
CA GLY A 231 8.26 16.34 0.40
C GLY A 231 8.97 15.22 1.15
N SER A 232 10.28 15.40 1.42
CA SER A 232 10.99 14.46 2.29
C SER A 232 10.31 14.44 3.67
N THR A 233 10.20 13.26 4.25
CA THR A 233 9.59 13.09 5.58
C THR A 233 10.23 14.01 6.61
N LYS A 234 11.57 14.11 6.57
CA LYS A 234 12.31 15.01 7.45
C LYS A 234 11.83 16.46 7.31
N THR A 235 11.67 16.97 6.09
CA THR A 235 11.24 18.36 5.85
C THR A 235 9.81 18.57 6.33
N ILE A 236 8.89 17.66 5.97
CA ILE A 236 7.47 17.76 6.35
C ILE A 236 7.31 17.83 7.88
N PHE A 237 8.06 17.00 8.64
CA PHE A 237 7.94 16.96 10.10
C PHE A 237 8.75 18.01 10.86
N SER A 238 9.82 18.58 10.27
CA SER A 238 10.67 19.57 10.96
C SER A 238 10.47 21.01 10.51
N ASN A 239 10.15 21.23 9.24
CA ASN A 239 10.02 22.57 8.66
C ASN A 239 9.02 22.58 7.49
N PRO A 240 7.72 22.29 7.75
CA PRO A 240 6.69 22.34 6.72
C PRO A 240 6.52 23.75 6.17
N GLN A 241 6.23 23.86 4.87
CA GLN A 241 6.07 25.15 4.18
C GLN A 241 4.62 25.67 4.31
N HIS A 242 3.64 24.78 4.50
CA HIS A 242 2.23 25.14 4.62
C HIS A 242 1.78 25.21 6.08
N GLN A 243 1.09 26.29 6.45
CA GLN A 243 0.53 26.46 7.80
C GLN A 243 -0.40 25.32 8.20
N LYS A 244 -1.23 24.82 7.26
CA LYS A 244 -2.13 23.68 7.53
C LYS A 244 -1.34 22.41 7.88
N THR A 245 -0.20 22.17 7.23
CA THR A 245 0.69 21.02 7.55
C THR A 245 1.26 21.17 8.96
N GLN A 246 1.74 22.37 9.31
CA GLN A 246 2.26 22.67 10.63
C GLN A 246 1.20 22.47 11.72
N ASP A 247 -0.01 22.97 11.49
CA ASP A 247 -1.11 22.85 12.46
C ASP A 247 -1.54 21.40 12.67
N TYR A 248 -1.53 20.58 11.59
CA TYR A 248 -1.80 19.15 11.69
C TYR A 248 -0.72 18.40 12.48
N ILE A 249 0.56 18.62 12.15
CA ILE A 249 1.69 17.93 12.81
C ILE A 249 1.80 18.33 14.29
N THR A 250 1.47 19.56 14.63
CA THR A 250 1.48 20.04 16.02
C THR A 250 0.20 19.70 16.80
N GLY A 251 -0.76 18.99 16.18
CA GLY A 251 -2.01 18.58 16.82
C GLY A 251 -3.01 19.71 17.06
N ARG A 252 -2.88 20.83 16.35
CA ARG A 252 -3.83 21.96 16.44
C ARG A 252 -5.09 21.72 15.59
N ILE A 253 -4.98 20.91 14.56
CA ILE A 253 -6.10 20.43 13.73
C ILE A 253 -5.96 18.91 13.53
N GLY A 254 -7.10 18.19 13.54
CA GLY A 254 -7.10 16.74 13.37
C GLY A 254 -8.51 16.21 13.09
#